data_d530cbed248166f9adf20a5b172d2f5a
#
_entry.id   d530cbed248166f9adf20a5b172d2f5a
#
_cell.length_a   1.000
_cell.length_b   1.000
_cell.length_c   1.000
_cell.angle_alpha   90.00
_cell.angle_beta   90.00
_cell.angle_gamma   90.00
#
_symmetry.space_group_name_H-M   'P 1'
#
loop_
_entity.id
_entity.type
_entity.pdbx_description
1 polymer ?
#
loop_
_entity_poly.entity_id
_entity_poly.type
_entity_poly.pdbx_seq_one_letter_code
_entity_poly.pdbx_strand_id
1 'polypeptide(L)'
;MNVLKQLLILLLLMLGAAGCGAGEKGGVMERPEVSPSQAPVKAALPEAEEPSETCNAIVEWVDFLMINGIKYQYNYEGSEKVSDDQLGEKVGEVTYMLNDHACTDYVEKDGNAAFLPIGTEIYAIKGYKSEFRVVAFNKVYEVMDNPKAATLGQLLDIEGKVDKVGLESAEDGSPIGDFSAEASAQFIQELLPLQHVGFKQVYEKTKHESGIFLRVYLLDGSSFRLVYYPEGNGFHTGAFGTDSLKKLIMEQRAQIKAAAGL
;
A
#
# COMPACT_ATOMS: atom_id res chain seq x y z
N MET A 1 -14.90 40.95 20.84
CA MET A 1 -15.55 42.20 20.45
C MET A 1 -15.71 42.20 18.96
N ASN A 2 -16.97 42.18 18.56
CA ASN A 2 -17.56 42.38 17.23
C ASN A 2 -17.48 41.19 16.25
N VAL A 3 -18.53 40.38 16.18
CA VAL A 3 -19.93 40.57 15.71
C VAL A 3 -20.00 40.74 14.19
N LEU A 4 -20.49 39.66 13.50
CA LEU A 4 -21.80 39.63 12.87
C LEU A 4 -21.98 40.50 11.62
N LYS A 5 -22.23 39.84 10.50
CA LYS A 5 -23.18 40.20 9.44
C LYS A 5 -23.29 39.01 8.50
N GLN A 6 -24.22 38.17 8.57
CA GLN A 6 -25.65 38.07 8.23
C GLN A 6 -26.06 38.62 6.86
N LEU A 7 -26.53 37.66 6.08
CA LEU A 7 -27.71 37.66 5.18
C LEU A 7 -27.71 38.59 3.96
N LEU A 8 -27.88 38.00 2.80
CA LEU A 8 -29.06 38.30 1.97
C LEU A 8 -29.37 37.20 0.95
N ILE A 9 -30.58 36.67 1.09
CA ILE A 9 -31.37 35.83 0.20
C ILE A 9 -31.82 36.66 -0.99
N LEU A 10 -31.78 36.15 -2.22
CA LEU A 10 -32.77 36.52 -3.22
C LEU A 10 -33.12 35.36 -4.14
N LEU A 11 -34.33 34.90 -3.93
CA LEU A 11 -35.16 34.00 -4.70
C LEU A 11 -35.64 34.72 -5.99
N LEU A 12 -35.51 34.10 -7.15
CA LEU A 12 -36.33 34.47 -8.30
C LEU A 12 -36.80 33.22 -9.05
N LEU A 13 -38.05 32.93 -8.83
CA LEU A 13 -38.91 32.08 -9.67
C LEU A 13 -39.26 32.82 -10.97
N MET A 14 -39.20 32.15 -12.10
CA MET A 14 -40.05 32.47 -13.24
C MET A 14 -40.53 31.19 -13.91
N LEU A 15 -41.83 31.03 -13.91
CA LEU A 15 -42.64 30.07 -14.68
C LEU A 15 -42.79 30.55 -16.14
N GLY A 16 -43.11 29.61 -17.02
CA GLY A 16 -43.76 29.85 -18.30
C GLY A 16 -43.25 28.88 -19.36
N ALA A 17 -43.98 28.20 -20.17
CA ALA A 17 -45.39 27.86 -20.37
C ALA A 17 -45.40 26.88 -21.55
N ALA A 18 -46.37 26.04 -21.57
CA ALA A 18 -46.64 25.00 -22.58
C ALA A 18 -46.93 25.56 -23.98
N GLY A 19 -46.57 24.75 -25.00
CA GLY A 19 -47.02 24.96 -26.39
C GLY A 19 -47.22 23.61 -27.08
N CYS A 20 -48.49 23.15 -27.13
CA CYS A 20 -48.94 22.10 -28.02
C CYS A 20 -49.09 22.65 -29.45
N GLY A 21 -48.68 21.86 -30.47
CA GLY A 21 -49.00 22.11 -31.87
C GLY A 21 -49.06 20.81 -32.64
N ALA A 22 -50.27 20.41 -32.98
CA ALA A 22 -50.60 19.24 -33.81
C ALA A 22 -50.73 19.64 -35.31
N GLY A 23 -50.54 18.66 -36.20
CA GLY A 23 -50.96 18.72 -37.62
C GLY A 23 -49.89 18.11 -38.52
N GLU A 24 -49.97 16.99 -39.06
CA GLU A 24 -50.80 16.35 -40.10
C GLU A 24 -50.08 16.18 -41.45
N LYS A 25 -50.16 14.94 -41.95
CA LYS A 25 -50.14 14.43 -43.35
C LYS A 25 -48.84 14.26 -44.12
N GLY A 26 -48.36 13.04 -44.30
CA GLY A 26 -48.67 12.29 -45.54
C GLY A 26 -47.56 12.42 -46.59
N GLY A 27 -46.76 11.40 -46.74
CA GLY A 27 -45.87 11.22 -47.88
C GLY A 27 -45.23 9.84 -47.81
N VAL A 28 -45.83 8.88 -48.53
CA VAL A 28 -45.24 7.57 -48.80
C VAL A 28 -44.13 7.81 -49.82
N MET A 29 -42.89 7.48 -49.44
CA MET A 29 -41.77 7.32 -50.36
C MET A 29 -41.08 5.99 -50.12
N GLU A 30 -40.94 5.27 -51.21
CA GLU A 30 -40.34 3.94 -51.33
C GLU A 30 -38.97 3.84 -50.68
N ARG A 31 -38.75 2.73 -50.03
CA ARG A 31 -37.51 2.31 -49.37
C ARG A 31 -36.61 1.68 -50.43
N PRO A 32 -35.37 2.16 -50.70
CA PRO A 32 -34.36 1.36 -51.40
C PRO A 32 -33.87 0.27 -50.43
N GLU A 33 -33.83 -0.96 -50.91
CA GLU A 33 -33.18 -2.09 -50.28
C GLU A 33 -31.68 -1.77 -50.10
N VAL A 34 -31.23 -1.70 -48.84
CA VAL A 34 -29.82 -1.66 -48.49
C VAL A 34 -29.44 -3.06 -48.01
N SER A 35 -28.54 -3.68 -48.76
CA SER A 35 -27.82 -4.91 -48.49
C SER A 35 -27.24 -4.95 -47.05
N PRO A 36 -27.23 -6.08 -46.34
CA PRO A 36 -26.75 -6.15 -44.99
C PRO A 36 -25.24 -5.92 -44.94
N SER A 37 -24.86 -4.71 -44.51
CA SER A 37 -23.48 -4.36 -44.16
C SER A 37 -23.12 -5.12 -42.87
N GLN A 38 -21.98 -5.75 -42.87
CA GLN A 38 -21.38 -6.54 -41.83
C GLN A 38 -21.38 -5.76 -40.52
N ALA A 39 -21.94 -6.37 -39.46
CA ALA A 39 -21.84 -5.86 -38.10
C ALA A 39 -20.37 -5.75 -37.69
N PRO A 40 -19.99 -4.70 -36.92
CA PRO A 40 -18.64 -4.61 -36.37
C PRO A 40 -18.41 -5.80 -35.43
N VAL A 41 -17.33 -6.52 -35.65
CA VAL A 41 -16.83 -7.57 -34.78
C VAL A 41 -16.59 -6.90 -33.40
N LYS A 42 -17.47 -7.20 -32.45
CA LYS A 42 -17.31 -6.83 -31.05
C LYS A 42 -16.03 -7.52 -30.58
N ALA A 43 -14.98 -6.75 -30.33
CA ALA A 43 -13.78 -7.26 -29.69
C ALA A 43 -14.24 -7.97 -28.41
N ALA A 44 -13.99 -9.28 -28.34
CA ALA A 44 -14.24 -10.06 -27.15
C ALA A 44 -13.35 -9.49 -26.04
N LEU A 45 -13.95 -9.00 -24.97
CA LEU A 45 -13.25 -8.80 -23.72
C LEU A 45 -12.62 -10.14 -23.36
N PRO A 46 -11.39 -10.17 -22.80
CA PRO A 46 -10.81 -11.40 -22.30
C PRO A 46 -11.83 -12.03 -21.35
N GLU A 47 -12.22 -13.26 -21.61
CA GLU A 47 -13.04 -14.06 -20.71
C GLU A 47 -12.37 -14.03 -19.34
N ALA A 48 -13.10 -13.54 -18.34
CA ALA A 48 -12.71 -13.72 -16.96
C ALA A 48 -12.60 -15.23 -16.75
N GLU A 49 -11.41 -15.70 -16.35
CA GLU A 49 -11.22 -17.10 -15.98
C GLU A 49 -12.28 -17.44 -14.92
N GLU A 50 -13.16 -18.36 -15.23
CA GLU A 50 -14.17 -18.87 -14.31
C GLU A 50 -13.47 -19.31 -13.00
N PRO A 51 -14.01 -18.99 -11.81
CA PRO A 51 -13.42 -19.43 -10.56
C PRO A 51 -13.30 -20.95 -10.55
N SER A 52 -12.10 -21.46 -10.27
CA SER A 52 -11.81 -22.88 -10.16
C SER A 52 -12.78 -23.53 -9.16
N GLU A 53 -13.51 -24.54 -9.59
CA GLU A 53 -14.69 -25.13 -8.92
C GLU A 53 -14.43 -25.79 -7.55
N THR A 54 -13.20 -25.78 -7.00
CA THR A 54 -12.89 -26.39 -5.69
C THR A 54 -11.74 -25.72 -4.98
N CYS A 55 -11.95 -24.54 -4.39
CA CYS A 55 -11.09 -24.10 -3.32
C CYS A 55 -11.42 -24.89 -2.05
N ASN A 56 -10.58 -25.87 -1.70
CA ASN A 56 -10.78 -26.72 -0.53
C ASN A 56 -10.35 -26.08 0.81
N ALA A 57 -9.92 -24.81 0.82
CA ALA A 57 -9.50 -24.10 2.00
C ALA A 57 -9.81 -22.60 1.90
N ILE A 58 -10.18 -22.02 3.03
CA ILE A 58 -10.26 -20.55 3.18
C ILE A 58 -8.82 -20.04 3.26
N VAL A 59 -8.47 -19.07 2.42
CA VAL A 59 -7.18 -18.40 2.46
C VAL A 59 -7.35 -17.08 3.23
N GLU A 60 -6.64 -16.95 4.33
CA GLU A 60 -6.52 -15.68 5.04
C GLU A 60 -5.40 -14.85 4.41
N TRP A 61 -5.78 -13.88 3.58
CA TRP A 61 -4.82 -12.99 2.94
C TRP A 61 -4.39 -11.86 3.89
N VAL A 62 -3.10 -11.56 3.92
CA VAL A 62 -2.60 -10.28 4.41
C VAL A 62 -3.00 -9.20 3.40
N ASP A 63 -3.35 -7.97 3.84
CA ASP A 63 -3.67 -6.89 2.90
C ASP A 63 -2.41 -6.45 2.16
N PHE A 64 -2.29 -6.85 0.90
CA PHE A 64 -1.17 -6.55 0.01
C PHE A 64 -1.64 -6.19 -1.40
N LEU A 65 -0.76 -5.62 -2.16
CA LEU A 65 -0.86 -5.49 -3.62
C LEU A 65 0.48 -5.82 -4.29
N MET A 66 0.44 -6.16 -5.56
CA MET A 66 1.61 -6.45 -6.37
C MET A 66 1.59 -5.65 -7.67
N ILE A 67 2.68 -4.92 -7.94
CA ILE A 67 2.84 -4.13 -9.17
C ILE A 67 4.32 -3.98 -9.54
N ASN A 68 4.62 -3.98 -10.83
CA ASN A 68 5.99 -3.84 -11.37
C ASN A 68 7.00 -4.88 -10.83
N GLY A 69 6.50 -6.08 -10.45
CA GLY A 69 7.26 -7.14 -9.83
C GLY A 69 7.61 -6.89 -8.36
N ILE A 70 6.96 -5.94 -7.72
CA ILE A 70 7.17 -5.56 -6.32
C ILE A 70 5.91 -5.90 -5.52
N LYS A 71 6.09 -6.55 -4.38
CA LYS A 71 5.01 -6.84 -3.42
C LYS A 71 5.03 -5.80 -2.32
N TYR A 72 3.86 -5.21 -2.07
CA TYR A 72 3.64 -4.19 -1.03
C TYR A 72 2.60 -4.68 -0.04
N GLN A 73 2.77 -4.35 1.22
CA GLN A 73 1.82 -4.64 2.30
C GLN A 73 1.22 -3.34 2.83
N TYR A 74 -0.06 -3.39 3.20
CA TYR A 74 -0.73 -2.24 3.81
C TYR A 74 -0.09 -1.88 5.15
N ASN A 75 0.24 -0.59 5.31
CA ASN A 75 0.75 -0.02 6.55
C ASN A 75 -0.44 0.43 7.43
N TYR A 76 -0.94 -0.46 8.28
CA TYR A 76 -2.14 -0.24 9.09
C TYR A 76 -2.04 0.90 10.11
N GLU A 77 -0.84 1.16 10.64
CA GLU A 77 -0.66 2.00 11.83
C GLU A 77 0.31 3.15 11.62
N GLY A 78 1.02 3.13 10.50
CA GLY A 78 2.18 3.99 10.30
C GLY A 78 1.94 5.23 9.45
N SER A 79 0.74 5.41 8.89
CA SER A 79 0.47 6.55 8.01
C SER A 79 -0.94 7.07 8.20
N GLU A 80 -1.08 8.38 8.19
CA GLU A 80 -2.37 9.04 8.04
C GLU A 80 -2.86 8.92 6.59
N LYS A 81 -4.11 9.31 6.38
CA LYS A 81 -4.70 9.37 5.04
C LYS A 81 -3.90 10.35 4.17
N VAL A 82 -3.42 9.84 3.02
CA VAL A 82 -2.71 10.66 2.05
C VAL A 82 -3.68 11.62 1.37
N SER A 83 -3.35 12.90 1.34
CA SER A 83 -4.14 13.92 0.64
C SER A 83 -3.84 13.92 -0.86
N ASP A 84 -4.78 14.45 -1.67
CA ASP A 84 -4.67 14.47 -3.13
C ASP A 84 -3.42 15.22 -3.62
N ASP A 85 -2.97 16.25 -2.90
CA ASP A 85 -1.77 17.01 -3.23
C ASP A 85 -0.46 16.24 -2.97
N GLN A 86 -0.50 15.18 -2.16
CA GLN A 86 0.63 14.27 -1.92
C GLN A 86 0.71 13.14 -2.95
N LEU A 87 -0.33 12.94 -3.76
CA LEU A 87 -0.31 11.92 -4.81
C LEU A 87 0.64 12.32 -5.93
N GLY A 88 1.49 11.38 -6.33
CA GLY A 88 2.37 11.47 -7.48
C GLY A 88 1.69 10.95 -8.76
N GLU A 89 2.49 10.39 -9.66
CA GLU A 89 1.97 9.78 -10.89
C GLU A 89 1.25 8.45 -10.62
N LYS A 90 0.30 8.09 -11.48
CA LYS A 90 -0.30 6.75 -11.50
C LYS A 90 0.77 5.74 -11.92
N VAL A 91 1.03 4.75 -11.08
CA VAL A 91 2.02 3.70 -11.33
C VAL A 91 1.38 2.38 -11.74
N GLY A 92 0.05 2.25 -11.59
CA GLY A 92 -0.68 1.08 -12.05
C GLY A 92 -2.14 1.03 -11.62
N GLU A 93 -2.71 -0.18 -11.72
CA GLU A 93 -4.11 -0.44 -11.43
C GLU A 93 -4.30 -1.89 -10.98
N VAL A 94 -5.24 -2.14 -10.08
CA VAL A 94 -5.63 -3.49 -9.67
C VAL A 94 -6.44 -4.14 -10.79
N THR A 95 -5.97 -5.28 -11.25
CA THR A 95 -6.62 -6.06 -12.33
C THR A 95 -7.27 -7.34 -11.82
N TYR A 96 -6.92 -7.79 -10.59
CA TYR A 96 -7.49 -9.00 -9.99
C TYR A 96 -7.48 -8.89 -8.45
N MET A 97 -8.61 -9.19 -7.83
CA MET A 97 -8.76 -9.26 -6.36
C MET A 97 -8.72 -10.73 -5.93
N LEU A 98 -7.84 -11.06 -4.95
CA LEU A 98 -7.65 -12.44 -4.54
C LEU A 98 -8.73 -12.92 -3.56
N ASN A 99 -9.19 -12.03 -2.67
CA ASN A 99 -10.19 -12.43 -1.70
C ASN A 99 -11.46 -12.94 -2.40
N ASP A 100 -11.94 -14.09 -1.97
CA ASP A 100 -13.09 -14.81 -2.54
C ASP A 100 -12.93 -15.33 -3.99
N HIS A 101 -11.72 -15.17 -4.61
CA HIS A 101 -11.48 -15.56 -6.00
C HIS A 101 -10.27 -16.47 -6.18
N ALA A 102 -9.28 -16.44 -5.28
CA ALA A 102 -8.04 -17.19 -5.42
C ALA A 102 -7.92 -18.28 -4.36
N CYS A 103 -7.39 -19.44 -4.77
CA CYS A 103 -7.09 -20.58 -3.91
C CYS A 103 -5.66 -20.55 -3.39
N THR A 104 -5.30 -21.53 -2.52
CA THR A 104 -3.98 -21.61 -1.85
C THR A 104 -2.81 -21.83 -2.80
N ASP A 105 -3.06 -22.34 -4.01
CA ASP A 105 -2.07 -22.59 -5.06
C ASP A 105 -1.93 -21.44 -6.06
N TYR A 106 -2.68 -20.34 -5.85
CA TYR A 106 -2.60 -19.17 -6.73
C TYR A 106 -1.22 -18.54 -6.67
N VAL A 107 -0.65 -18.29 -7.84
CA VAL A 107 0.62 -17.57 -7.97
C VAL A 107 0.33 -16.09 -8.23
N GLU A 108 0.75 -15.25 -7.29
CA GLU A 108 0.56 -13.81 -7.35
C GLU A 108 1.26 -13.18 -8.56
N LYS A 109 0.61 -12.18 -9.17
CA LYS A 109 1.08 -11.48 -10.39
C LYS A 109 0.91 -9.97 -10.24
N ASP A 110 1.56 -9.22 -11.10
CA ASP A 110 1.34 -7.76 -11.21
C ASP A 110 -0.14 -7.45 -11.46
N GLY A 111 -0.64 -6.41 -10.78
CA GLY A 111 -2.05 -6.03 -10.77
C GLY A 111 -2.91 -6.81 -9.77
N ASN A 112 -2.33 -7.76 -9.03
CA ASN A 112 -3.06 -8.45 -7.96
C ASN A 112 -3.10 -7.61 -6.68
N ALA A 113 -4.24 -7.70 -5.97
CA ALA A 113 -4.39 -7.19 -4.61
C ALA A 113 -5.24 -8.14 -3.79
N ALA A 114 -4.97 -8.22 -2.48
CA ALA A 114 -5.75 -9.09 -1.59
C ALA A 114 -7.21 -8.63 -1.51
N PHE A 115 -7.45 -7.35 -1.23
CA PHE A 115 -8.78 -6.81 -0.91
C PHE A 115 -9.18 -5.57 -1.71
N LEU A 116 -8.29 -5.01 -2.53
CA LEU A 116 -8.62 -3.83 -3.32
C LEU A 116 -9.48 -4.23 -4.52
N PRO A 117 -10.58 -3.49 -4.80
CA PRO A 117 -11.42 -3.73 -5.96
C PRO A 117 -10.66 -3.61 -7.28
N ILE A 118 -11.06 -4.40 -8.27
CA ILE A 118 -10.56 -4.27 -9.66
C ILE A 118 -10.87 -2.86 -10.15
N GLY A 119 -9.91 -2.25 -10.87
CA GLY A 119 -9.98 -0.86 -11.32
C GLY A 119 -9.46 0.15 -10.30
N THR A 120 -9.04 -0.28 -9.09
CA THR A 120 -8.40 0.63 -8.13
C THR A 120 -7.08 1.12 -8.68
N GLU A 121 -6.95 2.43 -8.84
CA GLU A 121 -5.72 3.08 -9.28
C GLU A 121 -4.67 3.11 -8.17
N ILE A 122 -3.41 2.89 -8.56
CA ILE A 122 -2.25 2.88 -7.66
C ILE A 122 -1.36 4.07 -8.03
N TYR A 123 -1.00 4.89 -7.04
CA TYR A 123 -0.23 6.12 -7.22
C TYR A 123 1.07 6.08 -6.43
N ALA A 124 2.11 6.73 -6.96
CA ALA A 124 3.30 7.08 -6.18
C ALA A 124 2.94 8.11 -5.10
N ILE A 125 3.78 8.20 -4.05
CA ILE A 125 3.69 9.27 -3.03
C ILE A 125 4.81 10.26 -3.30
N LYS A 126 4.49 11.56 -3.40
CA LYS A 126 5.51 12.61 -3.55
C LYS A 126 6.50 12.56 -2.39
N GLY A 127 7.78 12.67 -2.73
CA GLY A 127 8.86 12.59 -1.75
C GLY A 127 9.41 11.18 -1.50
N TYR A 128 8.76 10.14 -2.06
CA TYR A 128 9.22 8.76 -1.99
C TYR A 128 9.31 8.12 -3.39
N LYS A 129 10.20 7.14 -3.51
CA LYS A 129 10.22 6.26 -4.68
C LYS A 129 9.02 5.32 -4.62
N SER A 130 8.42 5.07 -5.78
CA SER A 130 7.32 4.11 -5.89
C SER A 130 7.73 2.69 -5.48
N GLU A 131 9.02 2.34 -5.61
CA GLU A 131 9.59 1.07 -5.18
C GLU A 131 9.52 0.86 -3.67
N PHE A 132 9.39 1.94 -2.88
CA PHE A 132 9.24 1.87 -1.42
C PHE A 132 7.78 1.98 -0.98
N ARG A 133 7.05 2.99 -1.46
CA ARG A 133 5.68 3.28 -1.04
C ARG A 133 4.77 3.65 -2.19
N VAL A 134 3.57 3.14 -2.17
CA VAL A 134 2.48 3.51 -3.07
C VAL A 134 1.19 3.74 -2.30
N VAL A 135 0.25 4.44 -2.93
CA VAL A 135 -1.09 4.67 -2.39
C VAL A 135 -2.12 4.03 -3.30
N ALA A 136 -3.05 3.30 -2.70
CA ALA A 136 -4.24 2.79 -3.36
C ALA A 136 -5.43 2.92 -2.42
N PHE A 137 -6.55 3.45 -2.90
CA PHE A 137 -7.78 3.62 -2.10
C PHE A 137 -7.55 4.35 -0.76
N ASN A 138 -6.71 5.41 -0.75
CA ASN A 138 -6.30 6.17 0.45
C ASN A 138 -5.55 5.35 1.52
N LYS A 139 -5.01 4.21 1.17
CA LYS A 139 -4.17 3.37 2.02
C LYS A 139 -2.73 3.44 1.52
N VAL A 140 -1.78 3.58 2.43
CA VAL A 140 -0.34 3.48 2.11
C VAL A 140 0.07 2.02 2.14
N TYR A 141 0.69 1.58 1.07
CA TYR A 141 1.28 0.25 0.95
C TYR A 141 2.79 0.40 0.88
N GLU A 142 3.51 -0.35 1.70
CA GLU A 142 4.97 -0.33 1.77
C GLU A 142 5.56 -1.61 1.22
N VAL A 143 6.73 -1.49 0.63
CA VAL A 143 7.45 -2.62 0.05
C VAL A 143 7.65 -3.73 1.09
N MET A 144 7.20 -4.92 0.74
CA MET A 144 7.46 -6.15 1.47
C MET A 144 8.59 -6.94 0.83
N ASP A 145 8.60 -7.01 -0.49
CA ASP A 145 9.63 -7.68 -1.27
C ASP A 145 9.82 -7.01 -2.63
N ASN A 146 11.08 -6.78 -2.96
CA ASN A 146 11.51 -6.30 -4.27
C ASN A 146 12.76 -7.07 -4.71
N PRO A 147 12.64 -8.04 -5.62
CA PRO A 147 13.76 -8.88 -6.02
C PRO A 147 14.87 -8.12 -6.77
N LYS A 148 14.62 -6.87 -7.17
CA LYS A 148 15.61 -6.01 -7.85
C LYS A 148 16.48 -5.21 -6.86
N ALA A 149 16.08 -5.12 -5.58
CA ALA A 149 16.84 -4.40 -4.57
C ALA A 149 18.03 -5.26 -4.09
N ALA A 150 19.23 -4.72 -4.16
CA ALA A 150 20.44 -5.40 -3.68
C ALA A 150 20.74 -5.11 -2.20
N THR A 151 20.26 -4.00 -1.67
CA THR A 151 20.45 -3.58 -0.28
C THR A 151 19.15 -3.06 0.32
N LEU A 152 19.08 -2.99 1.68
CA LEU A 152 17.94 -2.35 2.33
C LEU A 152 17.82 -0.86 2.00
N GLY A 153 18.89 -0.15 1.70
CA GLY A 153 18.84 1.23 1.23
C GLY A 153 18.23 1.39 -0.17
N GLN A 154 18.30 0.34 -0.99
CA GLN A 154 17.57 0.31 -2.28
C GLN A 154 16.10 -0.12 -2.11
N LEU A 155 15.82 -0.96 -1.10
CA LEU A 155 14.46 -1.38 -0.77
C LEU A 155 13.67 -0.25 -0.08
N LEU A 156 14.30 0.39 0.92
CA LEU A 156 13.71 1.40 1.78
C LEU A 156 14.21 2.79 1.37
N ASP A 157 13.35 3.64 0.90
CA ASP A 157 13.71 5.02 0.50
C ASP A 157 13.65 5.98 1.70
N ILE A 158 14.48 5.71 2.73
CA ILE A 158 14.45 6.44 4.02
C ILE A 158 15.74 7.18 4.36
N GLU A 159 16.76 7.16 3.52
CA GLU A 159 17.99 7.90 3.75
C GLU A 159 17.71 9.41 3.91
N GLY A 160 18.12 9.98 5.03
CA GLY A 160 17.86 11.40 5.36
C GLY A 160 16.41 11.73 5.70
N LYS A 161 15.52 10.74 5.82
CA LYS A 161 14.09 10.95 6.09
C LYS A 161 13.64 10.41 7.45
N VAL A 162 14.54 9.81 8.24
CA VAL A 162 14.21 9.24 9.56
C VAL A 162 14.33 10.31 10.64
N ASP A 163 13.29 10.42 11.46
CA ASP A 163 13.26 11.23 12.69
C ASP A 163 13.88 10.44 13.86
N LYS A 164 13.34 9.25 14.14
CA LYS A 164 13.78 8.40 15.24
C LYS A 164 13.42 6.93 15.02
N VAL A 165 13.99 6.06 15.86
CA VAL A 165 13.63 4.64 15.97
C VAL A 165 13.08 4.37 17.35
N GLY A 166 11.94 3.70 17.46
CA GLY A 166 11.30 3.32 18.72
C GLY A 166 11.24 1.81 18.91
N LEU A 167 11.10 1.39 20.16
CA LEU A 167 10.81 0.03 20.57
C LEU A 167 9.31 -0.10 20.86
N GLU A 168 8.68 -1.13 20.31
CA GLU A 168 7.26 -1.43 20.53
C GLU A 168 7.07 -2.72 21.36
N SER A 169 5.93 -2.78 22.03
CA SER A 169 5.44 -3.98 22.72
C SER A 169 5.10 -5.07 21.68
N ALA A 170 5.53 -6.30 21.98
CA ALA A 170 5.18 -7.46 21.17
C ALA A 170 3.74 -7.93 21.39
N GLU A 171 3.05 -7.45 22.45
CA GLU A 171 1.70 -7.86 22.81
C GLU A 171 0.64 -7.06 22.06
N ASP A 172 0.82 -5.74 21.99
CA ASP A 172 -0.22 -4.83 21.49
C ASP A 172 0.31 -3.75 20.54
N GLY A 173 1.63 -3.73 20.25
CA GLY A 173 2.26 -2.73 19.39
C GLY A 173 2.42 -1.35 20.03
N SER A 174 2.10 -1.20 21.32
CA SER A 174 2.24 0.09 22.01
C SER A 174 3.70 0.52 22.10
N PRO A 175 4.01 1.84 21.99
CA PRO A 175 5.36 2.35 22.16
C PRO A 175 5.87 2.11 23.58
N ILE A 176 7.07 1.54 23.74
CA ILE A 176 7.76 1.37 25.03
C ILE A 176 8.72 2.54 25.26
N GLY A 177 9.45 2.97 24.24
CA GLY A 177 10.40 4.07 24.29
C GLY A 177 11.21 4.19 23.01
N ASP A 178 11.97 5.27 22.91
CA ASP A 178 12.74 5.59 21.72
C ASP A 178 14.23 5.32 21.94
N PHE A 179 14.95 4.98 20.88
CA PHE A 179 16.41 5.00 20.84
C PHE A 179 16.91 6.43 21.05
N SER A 180 18.15 6.59 21.55
CA SER A 180 18.74 7.93 21.52
C SER A 180 18.87 8.44 20.07
N ALA A 181 19.02 9.75 19.90
CA ALA A 181 19.19 10.34 18.57
C ALA A 181 20.43 9.76 17.86
N GLU A 182 21.52 9.59 18.59
CA GLU A 182 22.77 9.01 18.09
C GLU A 182 22.57 7.54 17.71
N ALA A 183 21.86 6.77 18.56
CA ALA A 183 21.59 5.36 18.30
C ALA A 183 20.62 5.19 17.10
N SER A 184 19.63 6.07 16.94
CA SER A 184 18.73 6.07 15.78
C SER A 184 19.51 6.34 14.49
N ALA A 185 20.39 7.35 14.50
CA ALA A 185 21.23 7.65 13.35
C ALA A 185 22.19 6.50 12.99
N GLN A 186 22.85 5.91 14.00
CA GLN A 186 23.74 4.76 13.82
C GLN A 186 22.96 3.54 13.30
N PHE A 187 21.77 3.26 13.84
CA PHE A 187 20.91 2.18 13.39
C PHE A 187 20.62 2.29 11.88
N ILE A 188 20.20 3.46 11.40
CA ILE A 188 19.92 3.68 9.98
C ILE A 188 21.19 3.57 9.14
N GLN A 189 22.30 4.14 9.60
CA GLN A 189 23.59 4.05 8.91
C GLN A 189 24.06 2.60 8.72
N GLU A 190 23.82 1.73 9.71
CA GLU A 190 24.20 0.31 9.63
C GLU A 190 23.14 -0.55 8.92
N LEU A 191 21.86 -0.15 8.95
CA LEU A 191 20.75 -0.88 8.33
C LEU A 191 20.79 -0.78 6.80
N LEU A 192 20.91 0.42 6.25
CA LEU A 192 20.73 0.66 4.82
C LEU A 192 21.72 -0.09 3.91
N PRO A 193 23.01 -0.29 4.28
CA PRO A 193 23.96 -1.03 3.45
C PRO A 193 23.79 -2.56 3.54
N LEU A 194 22.95 -3.09 4.43
CA LEU A 194 22.75 -4.54 4.55
C LEU A 194 22.26 -5.12 3.23
N GLN A 195 22.86 -6.27 2.86
CA GLN A 195 22.46 -7.00 1.66
C GLN A 195 21.02 -7.48 1.78
N HIS A 196 20.18 -7.14 0.82
CA HIS A 196 18.84 -7.70 0.70
C HIS A 196 18.91 -9.09 0.09
N VAL A 197 18.57 -10.10 0.87
CA VAL A 197 18.57 -11.52 0.47
C VAL A 197 17.17 -12.06 0.25
N GLY A 198 16.15 -11.24 0.50
CA GLY A 198 14.72 -11.56 0.42
C GLY A 198 14.15 -12.18 1.70
N PHE A 199 12.86 -11.95 1.89
CA PHE A 199 12.11 -12.41 3.07
C PHE A 199 12.29 -13.91 3.33
N LYS A 200 12.18 -14.75 2.30
CA LYS A 200 12.20 -16.22 2.44
C LYS A 200 13.49 -16.73 3.10
N GLN A 201 14.65 -16.16 2.75
CA GLN A 201 15.93 -16.63 3.31
C GLN A 201 16.05 -16.30 4.80
N VAL A 202 15.57 -15.14 5.22
CA VAL A 202 15.54 -14.76 6.64
C VAL A 202 14.51 -15.60 7.38
N TYR A 203 13.29 -15.73 6.85
CA TYR A 203 12.21 -16.51 7.45
C TYR A 203 12.63 -17.95 7.76
N GLU A 204 13.32 -18.64 6.84
CA GLU A 204 13.76 -20.02 7.08
C GLU A 204 14.71 -20.16 8.29
N LYS A 205 15.44 -19.11 8.62
CA LYS A 205 16.32 -19.10 9.80
C LYS A 205 15.65 -18.61 11.08
N THR A 206 14.59 -17.80 10.97
CA THR A 206 14.03 -17.05 12.11
C THR A 206 12.59 -17.43 12.45
N LYS A 207 11.96 -18.33 11.71
CA LYS A 207 10.53 -18.70 11.83
C LYS A 207 10.07 -19.24 13.18
N HIS A 208 11.00 -19.57 14.07
CA HIS A 208 10.72 -20.05 15.43
C HIS A 208 11.14 -19.05 16.51
N GLU A 209 11.57 -17.87 16.13
CA GLU A 209 12.01 -16.84 17.05
C GLU A 209 10.91 -15.81 17.35
N SER A 210 10.94 -15.27 18.56
CA SER A 210 10.17 -14.07 18.90
C SER A 210 10.90 -12.82 18.38
N GLY A 211 10.20 -12.00 17.59
CA GLY A 211 10.75 -10.77 17.06
C GLY A 211 10.79 -9.64 18.07
N ILE A 212 11.73 -8.72 17.87
CA ILE A 212 11.76 -7.41 18.51
C ILE A 212 11.13 -6.43 17.52
N PHE A 213 10.06 -5.73 17.94
CA PHE A 213 9.36 -4.77 17.12
C PHE A 213 9.99 -3.39 17.26
N LEU A 214 10.45 -2.87 16.15
CA LEU A 214 11.04 -1.54 16.03
C LEU A 214 10.14 -0.69 15.13
N ARG A 215 9.85 0.54 15.54
CA ARG A 215 9.15 1.50 14.68
C ARG A 215 10.13 2.56 14.19
N VAL A 216 10.20 2.72 12.88
CA VAL A 216 10.96 3.79 12.24
C VAL A 216 10.00 4.93 11.96
N TYR A 217 10.21 6.06 12.63
CA TYR A 217 9.43 7.29 12.44
C TYR A 217 10.12 8.16 11.40
N LEU A 218 9.33 8.74 10.50
CA LEU A 218 9.83 9.57 9.42
C LEU A 218 9.53 11.04 9.65
N LEU A 219 10.29 11.92 9.02
CA LEU A 219 10.17 13.37 9.16
C LEU A 219 8.83 13.93 8.68
N ASP A 220 8.10 13.19 7.84
CA ASP A 220 6.75 13.54 7.38
C ASP A 220 5.63 13.15 8.37
N GLY A 221 5.99 12.60 9.53
CA GLY A 221 5.07 12.11 10.55
C GLY A 221 4.58 10.69 10.33
N SER A 222 4.87 10.08 9.18
CA SER A 222 4.58 8.66 8.96
C SER A 222 5.59 7.75 9.66
N SER A 223 5.27 6.47 9.77
CA SER A 223 6.17 5.48 10.36
C SER A 223 5.93 4.11 9.74
N PHE A 224 6.86 3.19 9.95
CA PHE A 224 6.68 1.79 9.60
C PHE A 224 7.37 0.87 10.61
N ARG A 225 6.92 -0.38 10.67
CA ARG A 225 7.45 -1.38 11.59
C ARG A 225 8.53 -2.22 10.92
N LEU A 226 9.63 -2.42 11.64
CA LEU A 226 10.63 -3.44 11.36
C LEU A 226 10.58 -4.50 12.44
N VAL A 227 10.63 -5.78 12.07
CA VAL A 227 10.78 -6.88 13.02
C VAL A 227 12.20 -7.40 12.92
N TYR A 228 12.90 -7.40 14.04
CA TYR A 228 14.25 -7.93 14.18
C TYR A 228 14.25 -9.22 14.98
N TYR A 229 14.88 -10.25 14.46
CA TYR A 229 15.02 -11.57 15.08
C TYR A 229 16.42 -11.74 15.65
N PRO A 230 16.61 -11.70 16.99
CA PRO A 230 17.93 -11.58 17.58
C PRO A 230 18.80 -12.84 17.48
N GLU A 231 18.24 -14.06 17.48
CA GLU A 231 19.02 -15.29 17.38
C GLU A 231 19.60 -15.46 15.99
N GLY A 232 18.76 -15.38 14.96
CA GLY A 232 19.16 -15.44 13.55
C GLY A 232 19.80 -14.17 13.03
N ASN A 233 19.84 -13.09 13.84
CA ASN A 233 20.35 -11.77 13.46
C ASN A 233 19.74 -11.28 12.14
N GLY A 234 18.41 -11.36 12.00
CA GLY A 234 17.72 -11.09 10.76
C GLY A 234 16.59 -10.07 10.89
N PHE A 235 16.31 -9.33 9.82
CA PHE A 235 15.17 -8.44 9.68
C PHE A 235 14.11 -9.06 8.78
N HIS A 236 12.85 -8.95 9.16
CA HIS A 236 11.74 -9.48 8.35
C HIS A 236 11.71 -8.91 6.91
N THR A 237 12.31 -7.75 6.69
CA THR A 237 12.49 -7.13 5.37
C THR A 237 13.50 -7.83 4.47
N GLY A 238 14.06 -8.96 4.91
CA GLY A 238 14.92 -9.80 4.08
C GLY A 238 16.40 -9.43 4.12
N ALA A 239 16.96 -9.09 5.28
CA ALA A 239 18.39 -8.88 5.45
C ALA A 239 18.88 -9.47 6.77
N PHE A 240 20.17 -9.86 6.80
CA PHE A 240 20.86 -10.22 8.03
C PHE A 240 21.68 -9.04 8.54
N GLY A 241 21.61 -8.79 9.87
CA GLY A 241 22.34 -7.72 10.51
C GLY A 241 23.84 -8.04 10.70
N THR A 242 24.62 -7.00 11.00
CA THR A 242 25.98 -7.14 11.50
C THR A 242 25.96 -7.39 13.02
N ASP A 243 27.08 -7.86 13.57
CA ASP A 243 27.24 -7.99 15.03
C ASP A 243 27.16 -6.63 15.74
N SER A 244 27.65 -5.57 15.09
CA SER A 244 27.54 -4.18 15.58
C SER A 244 26.09 -3.74 15.69
N LEU A 245 25.29 -3.94 14.63
CA LEU A 245 23.88 -3.58 14.61
C LEU A 245 23.06 -4.39 15.63
N LYS A 246 23.34 -5.69 15.75
CA LYS A 246 22.76 -6.55 16.81
C LYS A 246 23.04 -5.99 18.19
N LYS A 247 24.32 -5.67 18.47
CA LYS A 247 24.73 -5.11 19.75
C LYS A 247 23.99 -3.81 20.05
N LEU A 248 23.92 -2.89 19.08
CA LEU A 248 23.20 -1.62 19.20
C LEU A 248 21.73 -1.84 19.56
N ILE A 249 21.04 -2.70 18.83
CA ILE A 249 19.62 -3.00 19.08
C ILE A 249 19.40 -3.56 20.48
N MET A 250 20.24 -4.52 20.89
CA MET A 250 20.10 -5.18 22.19
C MET A 250 20.41 -4.24 23.35
N GLU A 251 21.40 -3.35 23.21
CA GLU A 251 21.75 -2.33 24.22
C GLU A 251 20.62 -1.30 24.35
N GLN A 252 20.09 -0.77 23.24
CA GLN A 252 18.95 0.17 23.26
C GLN A 252 17.71 -0.48 23.86
N ARG A 253 17.40 -1.72 23.45
CA ARG A 253 16.27 -2.47 24.04
C ARG A 253 16.39 -2.64 25.56
N ALA A 254 17.60 -2.99 26.06
CA ALA A 254 17.83 -3.15 27.49
C ALA A 254 17.65 -1.83 28.26
N GLN A 255 18.20 -0.73 27.73
CA GLN A 255 18.07 0.61 28.32
C GLN A 255 16.62 1.08 28.39
N ILE A 256 15.89 0.94 27.27
CA ILE A 256 14.47 1.35 27.16
C ILE A 256 13.60 0.54 28.14
N LYS A 257 13.78 -0.79 28.16
CA LYS A 257 13.02 -1.64 29.08
C LYS A 257 13.30 -1.32 30.56
N ALA A 258 14.57 -1.11 30.90
CA ALA A 258 14.94 -0.71 32.26
C ALA A 258 14.32 0.65 32.66
N ALA A 259 14.28 1.61 31.75
CA ALA A 259 13.64 2.91 31.97
C ALA A 259 12.11 2.80 32.12
N ALA A 260 11.48 1.85 31.43
CA ALA A 260 10.06 1.56 31.52
C ALA A 260 9.67 0.64 32.68
N GLY A 261 10.63 0.10 33.43
CA GLY A 261 10.37 -0.84 34.54
C GLY A 261 9.99 -2.26 34.09
N LEU A 262 10.45 -2.70 32.88
CA LEU A 262 10.14 -3.98 32.23
C LEU A 262 11.33 -4.94 32.25
#